data_39486592c78c501aa1a0b62aa47a1f01
#
_entry.id   39486592c78c501aa1a0b62aa47a1f01
#
_cell.length_a   1.000
_cell.length_b   1.000
_cell.length_c   1.000
_cell.angle_alpha   90.00
_cell.angle_beta   90.00
_cell.angle_gamma   90.00
#
_symmetry.space_group_name_H-M   'P 1'
#
loop_
_entity.id
_entity.type
_entity.pdbx_description
1 polymer ?
#
loop_
_entity_poly.entity_id
_entity_poly.type
_entity_poly.pdbx_seq_one_letter_code
_entity_poly.pdbx_strand_id
1 'polypeptide(L)'
;MKYPKKVDSLPMWTRQLRNEGYDLAYFYGGDADFTGMRSFLVTGGFDRITSDQDFPLKYKLSKWGVPDQYVFDATLRALQTQRKTPFLYVVQTSSSHEPYDVPYHKLKDERLNAFAYTDDCLGRFIDQLKRLPAWKNTLVVLVPDHLGAYPKDIDYFDFSRYHIPMIWVGGAVKSPARCEAYGSQIDIAATLLSQMRLSYRSYRFSKDMLNDQVRHFGYFSFPNAFGFVDAEDSVMYNCDNHQVVADQGRRRGYNLPYGKAFLQKLYDDLGKR
;
A
#
# COMPACT_ATOMS: atom_id res chain seq x y z
N MET A 1 16.19 5.55 1.64
CA MET A 1 15.84 6.07 0.28
C MET A 1 17.07 6.05 -0.61
N LYS A 2 17.03 5.33 -1.76
CA LYS A 2 18.22 5.15 -2.63
C LYS A 2 18.60 6.39 -3.46
N TYR A 3 17.60 7.19 -3.87
CA TYR A 3 17.80 8.40 -4.70
C TYR A 3 17.01 9.59 -4.16
N PRO A 4 17.40 10.16 -3.00
CA PRO A 4 16.61 11.21 -2.33
C PRO A 4 16.43 12.47 -3.19
N LYS A 5 17.46 12.86 -3.95
CA LYS A 5 17.41 14.07 -4.82
C LYS A 5 16.42 13.96 -5.99
N LYS A 6 15.99 12.74 -6.34
CA LYS A 6 15.05 12.51 -7.45
C LYS A 6 13.58 12.49 -6.98
N VAL A 7 13.35 12.37 -5.67
CA VAL A 7 12.01 12.22 -5.11
C VAL A 7 11.13 13.45 -5.36
N ASP A 8 11.72 14.66 -5.30
CA ASP A 8 10.97 15.90 -5.52
C ASP A 8 10.38 16.01 -6.93
N SER A 9 11.04 15.39 -7.93
CA SER A 9 10.58 15.35 -9.31
C SER A 9 9.56 14.26 -9.61
N LEU A 10 9.31 13.34 -8.68
CA LEU A 10 8.30 12.28 -8.85
C LEU A 10 6.88 12.87 -8.77
N PRO A 11 5.96 12.44 -9.65
CA PRO A 11 4.56 12.74 -9.47
C PRO A 11 4.05 11.95 -8.26
N MET A 12 3.53 12.66 -7.25
CA MET A 12 2.95 12.07 -6.04
C MET A 12 1.46 12.40 -5.98
N TRP A 13 0.61 11.39 -6.00
CA TRP A 13 -0.83 11.57 -5.97
C TRP A 13 -1.32 12.19 -4.65
N THR A 14 -0.62 11.95 -3.55
CA THR A 14 -0.88 12.60 -2.26
C THR A 14 -0.65 14.12 -2.35
N ARG A 15 0.45 14.55 -2.97
CA ARG A 15 0.73 15.97 -3.21
C ARG A 15 -0.30 16.60 -4.17
N GLN A 16 -0.77 15.85 -5.17
CA GLN A 16 -1.88 16.31 -6.02
C GLN A 16 -3.15 16.52 -5.19
N LEU A 17 -3.53 15.57 -4.32
CA LEU A 17 -4.70 15.75 -3.46
C LEU A 17 -4.56 16.93 -2.50
N ARG A 18 -3.36 17.17 -1.97
CA ARG A 18 -3.10 18.38 -1.18
C ARG A 18 -3.41 19.65 -1.98
N ASN A 19 -2.98 19.71 -3.24
CA ASN A 19 -3.26 20.86 -4.14
C ASN A 19 -4.75 21.00 -4.46
N GLU A 20 -5.51 19.90 -4.43
CA GLU A 20 -6.97 19.87 -4.51
C GLU A 20 -7.67 20.22 -3.17
N GLY A 21 -6.92 20.65 -2.17
CA GLY A 21 -7.43 21.09 -0.88
C GLY A 21 -7.65 20.00 0.16
N TYR A 22 -7.19 18.79 -0.09
CA TYR A 22 -7.27 17.71 0.91
C TYR A 22 -6.36 17.98 2.10
N ASP A 23 -6.87 17.71 3.29
CA ASP A 23 -6.11 17.68 4.54
C ASP A 23 -5.41 16.32 4.68
N LEU A 24 -4.08 16.31 4.71
CA LEU A 24 -3.28 15.09 4.72
C LEU A 24 -2.72 14.80 6.11
N ALA A 25 -2.90 13.56 6.58
CA ALA A 25 -2.26 13.08 7.81
C ALA A 25 -1.78 11.63 7.66
N TYR A 26 -0.67 11.32 8.28
CA TYR A 26 -0.07 10.00 8.32
C TYR A 26 0.05 9.53 9.76
N PHE A 27 -0.35 8.29 10.04
CA PHE A 27 -0.34 7.68 11.37
C PHE A 27 0.45 6.37 11.33
N TYR A 28 1.47 6.30 12.16
CA TYR A 28 2.36 5.15 12.29
C TYR A 28 2.78 4.97 13.73
N GLY A 29 2.82 3.72 14.20
CA GLY A 29 3.22 3.42 15.58
C GLY A 29 4.74 3.36 15.78
N GLY A 30 5.52 3.28 14.73
CA GLY A 30 6.96 3.14 14.75
C GLY A 30 7.73 4.43 14.47
N ASP A 31 9.04 4.28 14.30
CA ASP A 31 9.97 5.38 14.00
C ASP A 31 9.80 5.86 12.55
N ALA A 32 9.20 7.04 12.38
CA ALA A 32 9.02 7.65 11.06
C ALA A 32 10.33 8.17 10.43
N ASP A 33 11.41 8.26 11.18
CA ASP A 33 12.72 8.69 10.65
C ASP A 33 13.53 7.52 10.09
N PHE A 34 13.09 6.29 10.40
CA PHE A 34 13.69 5.08 9.84
C PHE A 34 13.73 5.11 8.30
N THR A 35 14.89 4.83 7.71
CA THR A 35 15.13 4.81 6.24
C THR A 35 14.72 6.07 5.46
N GLY A 36 14.54 7.20 6.15
CA GLY A 36 14.15 8.48 5.54
C GLY A 36 12.65 8.57 5.17
N MET A 37 11.81 7.81 5.86
CA MET A 37 10.36 7.78 5.62
C MET A 37 9.74 9.17 5.82
N ARG A 38 10.06 9.87 6.93
CA ARG A 38 9.55 11.22 7.22
C ARG A 38 9.83 12.19 6.08
N SER A 39 11.07 12.18 5.56
CA SER A 39 11.43 13.03 4.41
C SER A 39 10.58 12.73 3.18
N PHE A 40 10.35 11.44 2.89
CA PHE A 40 9.48 11.02 1.78
C PHE A 40 8.03 11.48 1.97
N LEU A 41 7.49 11.34 3.17
CA LEU A 41 6.11 11.73 3.50
C LEU A 41 5.93 13.26 3.39
N VAL A 42 6.89 14.05 3.90
CA VAL A 42 6.87 15.52 3.78
C VAL A 42 6.91 15.92 2.30
N THR A 43 7.79 15.31 1.50
CA THR A 43 7.81 15.53 0.04
C THR A 43 6.49 15.13 -0.62
N GLY A 44 5.82 14.09 -0.10
CA GLY A 44 4.48 13.65 -0.52
C GLY A 44 3.34 14.59 -0.10
N GLY A 45 3.62 15.63 0.68
CA GLY A 45 2.64 16.64 1.08
C GLY A 45 1.99 16.40 2.44
N PHE A 46 2.47 15.45 3.23
CA PHE A 46 1.97 15.24 4.59
C PHE A 46 2.56 16.26 5.56
N ASP A 47 1.72 17.11 6.15
CA ASP A 47 2.12 18.08 7.18
C ASP A 47 2.02 17.50 8.59
N ARG A 48 1.12 16.54 8.78
CA ARG A 48 0.88 15.87 10.06
C ARG A 48 1.30 14.43 9.97
N ILE A 49 2.38 14.11 10.68
CA ILE A 49 2.93 12.75 10.75
C ILE A 49 2.99 12.38 12.23
N THR A 50 2.12 11.45 12.63
CA THR A 50 2.13 10.84 13.96
C THR A 50 3.06 9.63 13.92
N SER A 51 4.00 9.55 14.84
CA SER A 51 4.99 8.48 14.96
C SER A 51 5.11 7.98 16.39
N ASP A 52 6.00 7.06 16.67
CA ASP A 52 6.24 6.51 18.00
C ASP A 52 6.56 7.59 19.08
N GLN A 53 7.12 8.72 18.66
CA GLN A 53 7.45 9.84 19.53
C GLN A 53 6.22 10.59 20.06
N ASP A 54 5.09 10.49 19.37
CA ASP A 54 3.83 11.15 19.73
C ASP A 54 2.99 10.35 20.73
N PHE A 55 3.46 9.15 21.11
CA PHE A 55 2.78 8.28 22.06
C PHE A 55 3.54 8.18 23.38
N PRO A 56 2.83 7.99 24.51
CA PRO A 56 3.48 7.73 25.80
C PRO A 56 4.43 6.53 25.76
N LEU A 57 5.63 6.66 26.27
CA LEU A 57 6.66 5.62 26.26
C LEU A 57 6.17 4.28 26.82
N LYS A 58 5.27 4.29 27.79
CA LYS A 58 4.66 3.07 28.38
C LYS A 58 3.86 2.22 27.39
N TYR A 59 3.51 2.76 26.20
CA TYR A 59 2.80 2.02 25.16
C TYR A 59 3.74 1.36 24.17
N LYS A 60 5.01 1.70 24.17
CA LYS A 60 6.02 1.13 23.27
C LYS A 60 6.39 -0.28 23.73
N LEU A 61 5.94 -1.30 23.00
CA LEU A 61 6.18 -2.71 23.34
C LEU A 61 7.44 -3.28 22.68
N SER A 62 7.84 -2.78 21.53
CA SER A 62 8.98 -3.30 20.78
C SER A 62 9.75 -2.19 20.08
N LYS A 63 10.83 -2.54 19.39
CA LYS A 63 11.55 -1.63 18.49
C LYS A 63 10.68 -1.06 17.34
N TRP A 64 9.55 -1.68 17.04
CA TRP A 64 8.58 -1.23 16.05
C TRP A 64 7.56 -0.21 16.59
N GLY A 65 7.71 0.17 17.88
CA GLY A 65 6.95 1.24 18.49
C GLY A 65 5.72 0.77 19.25
N VAL A 66 4.61 1.45 19.05
CA VAL A 66 3.37 1.18 19.78
C VAL A 66 2.42 0.28 18.98
N PRO A 67 1.63 -0.58 19.66
CA PRO A 67 0.64 -1.44 19.02
C PRO A 67 -0.43 -0.68 18.23
N ASP A 68 -0.95 -1.33 17.19
CA ASP A 68 -1.90 -0.76 16.22
C ASP A 68 -3.15 -0.15 16.88
N GLN A 69 -3.63 -0.67 18.01
CA GLN A 69 -4.76 -0.08 18.72
C GLN A 69 -4.55 1.41 19.02
N TYR A 70 -3.35 1.81 19.44
CA TYR A 70 -3.06 3.21 19.77
C TYR A 70 -3.00 4.10 18.52
N VAL A 71 -2.52 3.52 17.42
CA VAL A 71 -2.47 4.20 16.11
C VAL A 71 -3.89 4.44 15.58
N PHE A 72 -4.75 3.41 15.62
CA PHE A 72 -6.16 3.54 15.25
C PHE A 72 -6.92 4.50 16.16
N ASP A 73 -6.66 4.46 17.47
CA ASP A 73 -7.27 5.41 18.41
C ASP A 73 -6.86 6.86 18.13
N ALA A 74 -5.57 7.10 17.81
CA ALA A 74 -5.10 8.42 17.41
C ALA A 74 -5.75 8.90 16.12
N THR A 75 -5.85 8.01 15.12
CA THR A 75 -6.54 8.30 13.86
C THR A 75 -8.00 8.64 14.09
N LEU A 76 -8.70 7.87 14.93
CA LEU A 76 -10.11 8.10 15.23
C LEU A 76 -10.33 9.45 15.93
N ARG A 77 -9.49 9.80 16.92
CA ARG A 77 -9.51 11.11 17.57
C ARG A 77 -9.30 12.25 16.56
N ALA A 78 -8.36 12.08 15.62
CA ALA A 78 -8.13 13.05 14.57
C ALA A 78 -9.36 13.22 13.67
N LEU A 79 -10.03 12.13 13.30
CA LEU A 79 -11.26 12.16 12.50
C LEU A 79 -12.44 12.80 13.25
N GLN A 80 -12.57 12.57 14.55
CA GLN A 80 -13.61 13.19 15.40
C GLN A 80 -13.44 14.71 15.52
N THR A 81 -12.20 15.19 15.51
CA THR A 81 -11.88 16.63 15.61
C THR A 81 -11.68 17.30 14.25
N GLN A 82 -11.73 16.52 13.17
CA GLN A 82 -11.51 17.02 11.82
C GLN A 82 -12.53 18.11 11.44
N ARG A 83 -11.99 19.26 10.99
CA ARG A 83 -12.76 20.43 10.56
C ARG A 83 -12.56 20.76 9.09
N LYS A 84 -11.49 20.23 8.49
CA LYS A 84 -11.17 20.43 7.08
C LYS A 84 -11.65 19.23 6.27
N THR A 85 -12.37 19.49 5.21
CA THR A 85 -12.81 18.49 4.24
C THR A 85 -12.51 19.02 2.84
N PRO A 86 -12.09 18.17 1.92
CA PRO A 86 -11.86 16.72 2.04
C PRO A 86 -10.58 16.38 2.80
N PHE A 87 -10.38 15.09 3.13
CA PHE A 87 -9.19 14.62 3.82
C PHE A 87 -8.64 13.31 3.22
N LEU A 88 -7.34 13.11 3.35
CA LEU A 88 -6.64 11.84 3.13
C LEU A 88 -5.84 11.48 4.38
N TYR A 89 -6.24 10.42 5.06
CA TYR A 89 -5.52 9.87 6.21
C TYR A 89 -4.96 8.51 5.85
N VAL A 90 -3.67 8.34 6.06
CA VAL A 90 -2.97 7.08 5.85
C VAL A 90 -2.60 6.50 7.21
N VAL A 91 -2.96 5.25 7.44
CA VAL A 91 -2.64 4.50 8.64
C VAL A 91 -1.75 3.33 8.26
N GLN A 92 -0.53 3.30 8.78
CA GLN A 92 0.39 2.19 8.62
C GLN A 92 0.37 1.35 9.89
N THR A 93 -0.07 0.10 9.78
CA THR A 93 -0.02 -0.89 10.85
C THR A 93 1.37 -1.51 10.96
N SER A 94 1.74 -2.00 12.14
CA SER A 94 3.04 -2.63 12.37
C SER A 94 2.99 -3.81 13.33
N SER A 95 1.86 -4.03 14.02
CA SER A 95 1.77 -5.09 15.05
C SER A 95 1.84 -6.51 14.46
N SER A 96 1.53 -6.67 13.18
CA SER A 96 1.70 -7.94 12.45
C SER A 96 3.13 -8.23 11.99
N HIS A 97 4.10 -7.36 12.33
CA HIS A 97 5.52 -7.54 12.00
C HIS A 97 6.28 -8.24 13.15
N GLU A 98 7.38 -8.91 12.81
CA GLU A 98 8.31 -9.44 13.82
C GLU A 98 8.77 -8.34 14.80
N PRO A 99 8.86 -8.61 16.10
CA PRO A 99 8.83 -9.91 16.80
C PRO A 99 7.44 -10.43 17.19
N TYR A 100 6.35 -9.89 16.65
CA TYR A 100 4.95 -10.27 16.91
C TYR A 100 4.48 -9.98 18.34
N ASP A 101 5.13 -9.06 19.02
CA ASP A 101 4.78 -8.60 20.37
C ASP A 101 3.49 -7.78 20.33
N VAL A 102 2.40 -8.35 20.83
CA VAL A 102 1.09 -7.71 20.90
C VAL A 102 0.43 -7.95 22.25
N PRO A 103 -0.38 -7.00 22.78
CA PRO A 103 -1.10 -7.17 24.03
C PRO A 103 -2.38 -8.03 23.83
N TYR A 104 -2.21 -9.23 23.25
CA TYR A 104 -3.30 -10.09 22.81
C TYR A 104 -2.79 -11.53 22.76
N HIS A 105 -3.50 -12.47 23.43
CA HIS A 105 -3.04 -13.85 23.62
C HIS A 105 -4.19 -14.83 23.39
N LYS A 106 -4.87 -14.74 22.24
CA LYS A 106 -5.99 -15.63 21.91
C LYS A 106 -5.56 -16.86 21.10
N LEU A 107 -4.44 -16.77 20.39
CA LEU A 107 -3.92 -17.87 19.58
C LEU A 107 -2.54 -18.31 20.09
N LYS A 108 -2.23 -19.61 19.95
CA LYS A 108 -0.95 -20.17 20.39
C LYS A 108 0.22 -19.81 19.50
N ASP A 109 -0.03 -19.70 18.20
CA ASP A 109 0.97 -19.27 17.22
C ASP A 109 1.11 -17.76 17.29
N GLU A 110 2.31 -17.26 17.61
CA GLU A 110 2.58 -15.84 17.84
C GLU A 110 2.32 -15.00 16.61
N ARG A 111 2.67 -15.49 15.41
CA ARG A 111 2.47 -14.79 14.13
C ARG A 111 0.98 -14.65 13.82
N LEU A 112 0.23 -15.77 13.90
CA LEU A 112 -1.22 -15.73 13.73
C LEU A 112 -1.90 -14.86 14.77
N ASN A 113 -1.41 -14.90 16.00
CA ASN A 113 -1.93 -14.09 17.09
C ASN A 113 -1.74 -12.58 16.81
N ALA A 114 -0.58 -12.20 16.29
CA ALA A 114 -0.30 -10.82 15.89
C ALA A 114 -1.17 -10.36 14.69
N PHE A 115 -1.37 -11.24 13.70
CA PHE A 115 -2.28 -10.96 12.59
C PHE A 115 -3.73 -10.78 13.07
N ALA A 116 -4.20 -11.68 13.92
CA ALA A 116 -5.54 -11.60 14.52
C ALA A 116 -5.71 -10.34 15.39
N TYR A 117 -4.65 -9.89 16.05
CA TYR A 117 -4.66 -8.64 16.80
C TYR A 117 -4.84 -7.42 15.90
N THR A 118 -4.06 -7.33 14.81
CA THR A 118 -4.20 -6.23 13.84
C THR A 118 -5.59 -6.21 13.23
N ASP A 119 -6.13 -7.38 12.85
CA ASP A 119 -7.49 -7.51 12.30
C ASP A 119 -8.56 -7.06 13.31
N ASP A 120 -8.45 -7.47 14.57
CA ASP A 120 -9.36 -7.03 15.65
C ASP A 120 -9.30 -5.51 15.88
N CYS A 121 -8.09 -4.91 15.84
CA CYS A 121 -7.91 -3.47 15.93
C CYS A 121 -8.55 -2.74 14.75
N LEU A 122 -8.34 -3.23 13.53
CA LEU A 122 -8.96 -2.70 12.32
C LEU A 122 -10.49 -2.81 12.37
N GLY A 123 -11.01 -3.98 12.77
CA GLY A 123 -12.47 -4.19 12.91
C GLY A 123 -13.10 -3.17 13.86
N ARG A 124 -12.52 -3.01 15.04
CA ARG A 124 -12.98 -2.02 16.04
C ARG A 124 -12.90 -0.57 15.50
N PHE A 125 -11.82 -0.25 14.79
CA PHE A 125 -11.67 1.07 14.16
C PHE A 125 -12.78 1.32 13.12
N ILE A 126 -13.04 0.37 12.23
CA ILE A 126 -14.11 0.48 11.22
C ILE A 126 -15.48 0.63 11.88
N ASP A 127 -15.78 -0.12 12.94
CA ASP A 127 -17.06 -0.02 13.63
C ASP A 127 -17.26 1.34 14.33
N GLN A 128 -16.20 1.95 14.83
CA GLN A 128 -16.25 3.30 15.37
C GLN A 128 -16.35 4.35 14.27
N LEU A 129 -15.62 4.18 13.16
CA LEU A 129 -15.67 5.07 12.00
C LEU A 129 -17.08 5.12 11.38
N LYS A 130 -17.79 3.97 11.32
CA LYS A 130 -19.19 3.90 10.85
C LYS A 130 -20.15 4.81 11.64
N ARG A 131 -19.83 5.14 12.88
CA ARG A 131 -20.65 6.02 13.74
C ARG A 131 -20.40 7.50 13.49
N LEU A 132 -19.31 7.86 12.79
CA LEU A 132 -19.01 9.25 12.48
C LEU A 132 -19.78 9.74 11.26
N PRO A 133 -20.24 11.00 11.24
CA PRO A 133 -20.90 11.59 10.08
C PRO A 133 -20.07 11.50 8.79
N ALA A 134 -18.73 11.57 8.91
CA ALA A 134 -17.80 11.47 7.80
C ALA A 134 -17.90 10.13 7.05
N TRP A 135 -18.32 9.04 7.72
CA TRP A 135 -18.46 7.72 7.10
C TRP A 135 -19.21 7.72 5.78
N LYS A 136 -20.30 8.50 5.69
CA LYS A 136 -21.17 8.54 4.52
C LYS A 136 -20.44 8.87 3.22
N ASN A 137 -19.34 9.64 3.30
CA ASN A 137 -18.54 10.08 2.16
C ASN A 137 -17.07 9.68 2.31
N THR A 138 -16.79 8.63 3.07
CA THR A 138 -15.44 8.10 3.25
C THR A 138 -15.27 6.81 2.47
N LEU A 139 -14.20 6.72 1.71
CA LEU A 139 -13.65 5.49 1.17
C LEU A 139 -12.48 5.05 2.04
N VAL A 140 -12.49 3.82 2.50
CA VAL A 140 -11.36 3.17 3.18
C VAL A 140 -10.77 2.13 2.23
N VAL A 141 -9.49 2.26 1.92
CA VAL A 141 -8.74 1.30 1.10
C VAL A 141 -7.84 0.49 2.02
N LEU A 142 -8.07 -0.81 2.08
CA LEU A 142 -7.27 -1.76 2.83
C LEU A 142 -6.35 -2.49 1.84
N VAL A 143 -5.05 -2.37 2.03
CA VAL A 143 -4.06 -3.01 1.17
C VAL A 143 -2.82 -3.37 1.99
N PRO A 144 -2.34 -4.63 1.99
CA PRO A 144 -1.08 -4.98 2.60
C PRO A 144 0.09 -4.47 1.74
N ASP A 145 1.24 -4.25 2.36
CA ASP A 145 2.49 -3.92 1.66
C ASP A 145 3.05 -5.14 0.94
N HIS A 146 2.98 -6.32 1.56
CA HIS A 146 3.35 -7.62 1.00
C HIS A 146 2.64 -8.77 1.74
N LEU A 147 2.79 -9.98 1.23
CA LEU A 147 2.29 -11.19 1.88
C LEU A 147 3.18 -11.56 3.09
N GLY A 148 2.56 -11.91 4.19
CA GLY A 148 3.23 -12.43 5.38
C GLY A 148 3.45 -13.94 5.33
N ALA A 149 4.16 -14.48 4.36
CA ALA A 149 4.44 -15.91 4.12
C ALA A 149 4.16 -16.84 5.34
N TYR A 150 3.00 -17.48 5.38
CA TYR A 150 2.55 -18.36 6.46
C TYR A 150 1.69 -19.51 5.88
N PRO A 151 1.71 -20.74 6.43
CA PRO A 151 2.52 -21.22 7.57
C PRO A 151 3.96 -21.58 7.20
N LYS A 152 4.30 -21.56 5.93
CA LYS A 152 5.64 -21.86 5.40
C LYS A 152 6.18 -20.67 4.64
N ASP A 153 7.49 -20.57 4.57
CA ASP A 153 8.12 -19.65 3.64
C ASP A 153 7.72 -20.00 2.21
N ILE A 154 7.38 -18.94 1.45
CA ILE A 154 7.05 -19.05 0.04
C ILE A 154 8.29 -18.59 -0.75
N ASP A 155 8.70 -19.42 -1.70
CA ASP A 155 9.87 -19.14 -2.55
C ASP A 155 9.70 -17.78 -3.27
N TYR A 156 10.83 -17.10 -3.51
CA TYR A 156 10.85 -15.84 -4.24
C TYR A 156 10.38 -15.99 -5.70
N PHE A 157 10.44 -17.18 -6.25
CA PHE A 157 10.00 -17.49 -7.62
C PHE A 157 8.59 -18.11 -7.68
N ASP A 158 7.84 -18.05 -6.58
CA ASP A 158 6.42 -18.42 -6.55
C ASP A 158 5.56 -17.16 -6.69
N PHE A 159 4.69 -17.13 -7.70
CA PHE A 159 3.80 -15.99 -7.95
C PHE A 159 2.85 -15.70 -6.78
N SER A 160 2.47 -16.71 -6.02
CA SER A 160 1.59 -16.54 -4.87
C SER A 160 2.16 -15.61 -3.80
N ARG A 161 3.51 -15.51 -3.72
CA ARG A 161 4.21 -14.58 -2.81
C ARG A 161 3.85 -13.11 -3.04
N TYR A 162 3.50 -12.76 -4.28
CA TYR A 162 3.24 -11.39 -4.70
C TYR A 162 1.75 -11.08 -4.86
N HIS A 163 0.91 -12.06 -4.59
CA HIS A 163 -0.55 -11.90 -4.69
C HIS A 163 -1.11 -11.40 -3.37
N ILE A 164 -1.54 -10.13 -3.33
CA ILE A 164 -2.12 -9.47 -2.17
C ILE A 164 -3.56 -9.03 -2.48
N PRO A 165 -4.45 -9.03 -1.48
CA PRO A 165 -5.79 -8.48 -1.63
C PRO A 165 -5.77 -6.94 -1.57
N MET A 166 -6.73 -6.29 -2.22
CA MET A 166 -7.09 -4.91 -1.98
C MET A 166 -8.60 -4.83 -1.76
N ILE A 167 -9.02 -4.26 -0.62
CA ILE A 167 -10.43 -4.18 -0.24
C ILE A 167 -10.84 -2.73 -0.09
N TRP A 168 -11.93 -2.36 -0.74
CA TRP A 168 -12.54 -1.03 -0.62
C TRP A 168 -13.82 -1.13 0.19
N VAL A 169 -13.90 -0.36 1.28
CA VAL A 169 -15.09 -0.26 2.14
C VAL A 169 -15.38 1.20 2.46
N GLY A 170 -16.57 1.48 2.95
CA GLY A 170 -16.96 2.84 3.36
C GLY A 170 -18.28 3.27 2.77
N GLY A 171 -18.86 4.34 3.31
CA GLY A 171 -20.12 4.88 2.84
C GLY A 171 -20.07 5.46 1.42
N ALA A 172 -18.87 5.72 0.89
CA ALA A 172 -18.67 6.14 -0.49
C ALA A 172 -18.79 4.99 -1.50
N VAL A 173 -18.67 3.72 -1.07
CA VAL A 173 -18.86 2.56 -1.92
C VAL A 173 -20.34 2.34 -2.18
N LYS A 174 -20.76 2.50 -3.43
CA LYS A 174 -22.20 2.48 -3.80
C LYS A 174 -22.78 1.06 -3.84
N SER A 175 -22.01 0.10 -4.30
CA SER A 175 -22.44 -1.30 -4.43
C SER A 175 -21.27 -2.25 -4.27
N PRO A 176 -21.46 -3.44 -3.69
CA PRO A 176 -20.46 -4.48 -3.68
C PRO A 176 -20.10 -4.90 -5.12
N ALA A 177 -18.81 -5.04 -5.37
CA ALA A 177 -18.30 -5.53 -6.65
C ALA A 177 -17.00 -6.30 -6.40
N ARG A 178 -16.65 -7.20 -7.31
CA ARG A 178 -15.36 -7.87 -7.37
C ARG A 178 -14.65 -7.44 -8.64
N CYS A 179 -13.43 -6.95 -8.51
CA CYS A 179 -12.57 -6.59 -9.62
C CYS A 179 -11.58 -7.74 -9.84
N GLU A 180 -11.62 -8.33 -11.02
CA GLU A 180 -10.71 -9.43 -11.43
C GLU A 180 -9.51 -8.92 -12.25
N ALA A 181 -9.36 -7.59 -12.36
CA ALA A 181 -8.25 -7.00 -13.09
C ALA A 181 -6.91 -7.27 -12.41
N TYR A 182 -5.94 -7.71 -13.20
CA TYR A 182 -4.56 -7.76 -12.76
C TYR A 182 -4.02 -6.34 -12.54
N GLY A 183 -3.40 -6.11 -11.40
CA GLY A 183 -2.86 -4.81 -11.04
C GLY A 183 -1.66 -4.90 -10.11
N SER A 184 -1.09 -3.75 -9.82
CA SER A 184 -0.03 -3.56 -8.83
C SER A 184 -0.41 -2.45 -7.87
N GLN A 185 0.26 -2.33 -6.74
CA GLN A 185 0.01 -1.23 -5.78
C GLN A 185 0.15 0.16 -6.42
N ILE A 186 1.01 0.32 -7.43
CA ILE A 186 1.13 1.59 -8.16
C ILE A 186 -0.16 1.99 -8.89
N ASP A 187 -1.04 1.04 -9.19
CA ASP A 187 -2.31 1.28 -9.90
C ASP A 187 -3.39 1.89 -8.99
N ILE A 188 -3.18 1.87 -7.68
CA ILE A 188 -4.05 2.53 -6.71
C ILE A 188 -4.17 4.02 -7.05
N ALA A 189 -3.08 4.69 -7.42
CA ALA A 189 -3.09 6.11 -7.73
C ALA A 189 -4.05 6.45 -8.89
N ALA A 190 -3.89 5.82 -10.05
CA ALA A 190 -4.75 6.07 -11.20
C ALA A 190 -6.19 5.66 -10.94
N THR A 191 -6.41 4.52 -10.27
CA THR A 191 -7.75 4.03 -9.95
C THR A 191 -8.48 4.98 -9.02
N LEU A 192 -7.85 5.43 -7.92
CA LEU A 192 -8.45 6.40 -7.00
C LEU A 192 -8.75 7.74 -7.66
N LEU A 193 -7.76 8.31 -8.35
CA LEU A 193 -7.91 9.61 -9.02
C LEU A 193 -9.01 9.56 -10.08
N SER A 194 -9.13 8.47 -10.83
CA SER A 194 -10.21 8.26 -11.79
C SER A 194 -11.59 8.28 -11.11
N GLN A 195 -11.76 7.56 -10.00
CA GLN A 195 -13.03 7.56 -9.25
C GLN A 195 -13.34 8.95 -8.67
N MET A 196 -12.33 9.75 -8.38
CA MET A 196 -12.45 11.14 -7.92
C MET A 196 -12.63 12.14 -9.07
N ARG A 197 -12.64 11.69 -10.34
CA ARG A 197 -12.67 12.51 -11.57
C ARG A 197 -11.50 13.48 -11.67
N LEU A 198 -10.35 13.11 -11.11
CA LEU A 198 -9.10 13.84 -11.19
C LEU A 198 -8.20 13.25 -12.27
N SER A 199 -7.36 14.10 -12.86
CA SER A 199 -6.40 13.64 -13.88
C SER A 199 -5.32 12.76 -13.25
N TYR A 200 -5.03 11.62 -13.87
CA TYR A 200 -3.92 10.75 -13.50
C TYR A 200 -2.87 10.61 -14.62
N ARG A 201 -2.89 11.50 -15.62
CA ARG A 201 -1.97 11.45 -16.78
C ARG A 201 -0.49 11.53 -16.42
N SER A 202 -0.15 12.15 -15.28
CA SER A 202 1.23 12.25 -14.78
C SER A 202 1.78 10.93 -14.27
N TYR A 203 0.92 9.97 -13.92
CA TYR A 203 1.30 8.66 -13.33
C TYR A 203 1.43 7.61 -14.42
N ARG A 204 2.44 7.75 -15.27
CA ARG A 204 2.65 6.96 -16.49
C ARG A 204 2.74 5.44 -16.30
N PHE A 205 3.09 5.00 -15.10
CA PHE A 205 3.21 3.58 -14.72
C PHE A 205 1.99 3.06 -13.98
N SER A 206 1.01 3.90 -13.71
CA SER A 206 -0.24 3.59 -13.04
C SER A 206 -1.38 3.57 -14.05
N LYS A 207 -2.26 2.58 -13.94
CA LYS A 207 -3.47 2.47 -14.76
C LYS A 207 -4.70 2.35 -13.89
N ASP A 208 -5.85 2.78 -14.40
CA ASP A 208 -7.13 2.60 -13.73
C ASP A 208 -7.58 1.14 -13.85
N MET A 209 -7.58 0.41 -12.73
CA MET A 209 -7.98 -1.00 -12.69
C MET A 209 -9.48 -1.23 -12.93
N LEU A 210 -10.29 -0.17 -12.88
CA LEU A 210 -11.74 -0.24 -13.14
C LEU A 210 -12.10 0.19 -14.56
N ASN A 211 -11.11 0.48 -15.41
CA ASN A 211 -11.32 0.84 -16.82
C ASN A 211 -11.04 -0.35 -17.73
N ASP A 212 -12.08 -1.00 -18.24
CA ASP A 212 -11.97 -2.16 -19.10
C ASP A 212 -11.35 -1.87 -20.49
N GLN A 213 -11.10 -0.60 -20.83
CA GLN A 213 -10.48 -0.21 -22.10
C GLN A 213 -8.94 -0.23 -22.05
N VAL A 214 -8.34 -0.49 -20.88
CA VAL A 214 -6.89 -0.57 -20.73
C VAL A 214 -6.45 -2.02 -20.49
N ARG A 215 -5.24 -2.37 -20.94
CA ARG A 215 -4.68 -3.68 -20.61
C ARG A 215 -4.38 -3.76 -19.13
N HIS A 216 -4.93 -4.77 -18.47
CA HIS A 216 -4.67 -5.05 -17.06
C HIS A 216 -3.51 -6.03 -16.91
N PHE A 217 -2.53 -5.65 -16.10
CA PHE A 217 -1.38 -6.47 -15.73
C PHE A 217 -0.86 -6.09 -14.35
N GLY A 218 -0.22 -7.03 -13.67
CA GLY A 218 0.58 -6.77 -12.47
C GLY A 218 2.06 -6.75 -12.83
N TYR A 219 2.80 -5.78 -12.27
CA TYR A 219 4.26 -5.74 -12.31
C TYR A 219 4.78 -5.64 -10.87
N PHE A 220 5.76 -6.46 -10.55
CA PHE A 220 6.46 -6.42 -9.26
C PHE A 220 7.95 -6.65 -9.47
N SER A 221 8.76 -6.19 -8.54
CA SER A 221 10.21 -6.36 -8.57
C SER A 221 10.72 -6.88 -7.23
N PHE A 222 11.75 -7.68 -7.29
CA PHE A 222 12.48 -8.20 -6.16
C PHE A 222 13.99 -8.13 -6.50
N PRO A 223 14.92 -8.44 -5.59
CA PRO A 223 16.34 -8.24 -5.85
C PRO A 223 16.77 -8.83 -7.20
N ASN A 224 17.24 -7.94 -8.09
CA ASN A 224 17.75 -8.26 -9.43
C ASN A 224 16.77 -9.01 -10.36
N ALA A 225 15.46 -8.92 -10.09
CA ALA A 225 14.46 -9.63 -10.87
C ALA A 225 13.15 -8.84 -10.94
N PHE A 226 12.27 -9.23 -11.86
CA PHE A 226 10.89 -8.74 -11.93
C PHE A 226 9.92 -9.86 -12.27
N GLY A 227 8.65 -9.62 -11.93
CA GLY A 227 7.52 -10.39 -12.43
C GLY A 227 6.57 -9.51 -13.23
N PHE A 228 5.96 -10.11 -14.27
CA PHE A 228 4.90 -9.49 -15.04
C PHE A 228 3.78 -10.53 -15.23
N VAL A 229 2.56 -10.18 -14.85
CA VAL A 229 1.44 -11.11 -14.79
C VAL A 229 0.19 -10.50 -15.42
N ASP A 230 -0.54 -11.27 -16.22
CA ASP A 230 -1.88 -10.94 -16.70
C ASP A 230 -2.69 -12.21 -16.95
N ALA A 231 -3.83 -12.10 -17.61
CA ALA A 231 -4.72 -13.24 -17.89
C ALA A 231 -4.12 -14.27 -18.87
N GLU A 232 -3.13 -13.89 -19.67
CA GLU A 232 -2.53 -14.75 -20.69
C GLU A 232 -1.29 -15.49 -20.19
N ASP A 233 -0.48 -14.80 -19.39
CA ASP A 233 0.85 -15.28 -19.00
C ASP A 233 1.34 -14.65 -17.70
N SER A 234 2.12 -15.42 -16.95
CA SER A 234 2.83 -14.96 -15.73
C SER A 234 4.29 -15.33 -15.84
N VAL A 235 5.16 -14.35 -15.92
CA VAL A 235 6.62 -14.57 -16.09
C VAL A 235 7.41 -13.88 -15.00
N MET A 236 8.44 -14.56 -14.49
CA MET A 236 9.49 -13.96 -13.68
C MET A 236 10.83 -14.07 -14.40
N TYR A 237 11.59 -12.99 -14.37
CA TYR A 237 12.86 -12.88 -15.06
C TYR A 237 13.95 -12.35 -14.12
N ASN A 238 15.06 -13.08 -14.04
CA ASN A 238 16.24 -12.66 -13.31
C ASN A 238 17.16 -11.87 -14.24
N CYS A 239 17.48 -10.62 -13.84
CA CYS A 239 18.26 -9.68 -14.65
C CYS A 239 19.77 -9.95 -14.60
N ASP A 240 20.29 -10.64 -13.57
CA ASP A 240 21.72 -10.89 -13.44
C ASP A 240 22.18 -12.01 -14.39
N ASN A 241 21.45 -13.12 -14.40
CA ASN A 241 21.80 -14.26 -15.25
C ASN A 241 21.02 -14.29 -16.58
N HIS A 242 20.16 -13.31 -16.80
CA HIS A 242 19.34 -13.18 -18.00
C HIS A 242 18.42 -14.37 -18.30
N GLN A 243 17.88 -15.00 -17.24
CA GLN A 243 17.05 -16.19 -17.37
C GLN A 243 15.61 -15.95 -16.93
N VAL A 244 14.67 -16.63 -17.60
CA VAL A 244 13.32 -16.84 -17.11
C VAL A 244 13.39 -17.85 -15.98
N VAL A 245 12.95 -17.48 -14.77
CA VAL A 245 13.01 -18.31 -13.58
C VAL A 245 11.67 -18.95 -13.23
N ALA A 246 10.58 -18.34 -13.68
CA ALA A 246 9.24 -18.91 -13.61
C ALA A 246 8.42 -18.43 -14.81
N ASP A 247 7.60 -19.31 -15.36
CA ASP A 247 6.78 -19.02 -16.53
C ASP A 247 5.56 -19.98 -16.51
N GLN A 248 4.36 -19.40 -16.40
CA GLN A 248 3.12 -20.16 -16.33
C GLN A 248 1.97 -19.38 -16.98
N GLY A 249 1.09 -20.08 -17.66
CA GLY A 249 -0.08 -19.47 -18.31
C GLY A 249 -0.39 -20.16 -19.65
N ARG A 250 -1.33 -19.60 -20.38
CA ARG A 250 -1.76 -20.13 -21.68
C ARG A 250 -0.73 -19.84 -22.79
N ARG A 251 0.02 -18.74 -22.65
CA ARG A 251 0.93 -18.21 -23.67
C ARG A 251 2.32 -17.93 -23.09
N ARG A 252 3.00 -19.00 -22.66
CA ARG A 252 4.32 -18.90 -22.05
C ARG A 252 5.28 -18.03 -22.86
N GLY A 253 6.02 -17.18 -22.18
CA GLY A 253 6.94 -16.22 -22.79
C GLY A 253 6.28 -14.97 -23.39
N TYR A 254 4.95 -14.91 -23.48
CA TYR A 254 4.24 -13.76 -24.07
C TYR A 254 4.50 -12.47 -23.32
N ASN A 255 4.57 -12.53 -22.00
CA ASN A 255 4.76 -11.34 -21.14
C ASN A 255 6.21 -10.93 -20.94
N LEU A 256 7.19 -11.75 -21.30
CA LEU A 256 8.60 -11.42 -21.11
C LEU A 256 9.04 -10.10 -21.78
N PRO A 257 8.74 -9.84 -23.06
CA PRO A 257 9.11 -8.57 -23.71
C PRO A 257 8.41 -7.36 -23.07
N TYR A 258 7.17 -7.51 -22.59
CA TYR A 258 6.45 -6.44 -21.91
C TYR A 258 7.06 -6.11 -20.55
N GLY A 259 7.42 -7.14 -19.76
CA GLY A 259 8.10 -6.95 -18.47
C GLY A 259 9.46 -6.26 -18.64
N LYS A 260 10.25 -6.69 -19.62
CA LYS A 260 11.53 -6.02 -19.96
C LYS A 260 11.33 -4.57 -20.39
N ALA A 261 10.34 -4.30 -21.24
CA ALA A 261 10.02 -2.96 -21.70
C ALA A 261 9.55 -2.07 -20.55
N PHE A 262 8.75 -2.60 -19.63
CA PHE A 262 8.29 -1.86 -18.44
C PHE A 262 9.47 -1.47 -17.55
N LEU A 263 10.36 -2.43 -17.24
CA LEU A 263 11.57 -2.17 -16.46
C LEU A 263 12.46 -1.12 -17.14
N GLN A 264 12.69 -1.23 -18.46
CA GLN A 264 13.47 -0.24 -19.21
C GLN A 264 12.86 1.16 -19.12
N LYS A 265 11.53 1.26 -19.23
CA LYS A 265 10.83 2.56 -19.09
C LYS A 265 10.93 3.15 -17.70
N LEU A 266 10.92 2.32 -16.67
CA LEU A 266 11.16 2.77 -15.28
C LEU A 266 12.58 3.37 -15.14
N TYR A 267 13.59 2.69 -15.68
CA TYR A 267 14.97 3.21 -15.66
C TYR A 267 15.13 4.48 -16.50
N ASP A 268 14.53 4.53 -17.69
CA ASP A 268 14.55 5.71 -18.55
C ASP A 268 13.91 6.93 -17.85
N ASP A 269 12.78 6.74 -17.19
CA ASP A 269 12.10 7.81 -16.43
C ASP A 269 12.96 8.27 -15.24
N LEU A 270 13.48 7.30 -14.47
CA LEU A 270 14.37 7.62 -13.35
C LEU A 270 15.67 8.32 -13.81
N GLY A 271 16.20 7.93 -14.96
CA GLY A 271 17.40 8.54 -15.55
C GLY A 271 17.19 10.00 -15.96
N LYS A 272 16.00 10.36 -16.41
CA LYS A 272 15.63 11.71 -16.84
C LYS A 272 15.32 12.67 -15.67
N ARG A 273 15.10 12.14 -14.49
CA ARG A 273 14.86 12.89 -13.24
C ARG A 273 16.20 13.16 -12.57
#